data_f2cea6e2b0ed83318030eae39497dd63
#
_entry.id   f2cea6e2b0ed83318030eae39497dd63
#
_cell.length_a   1.000
_cell.length_b   1.000
_cell.length_c   1.000
_cell.angle_alpha   90.00
_cell.angle_beta   90.00
_cell.angle_gamma   90.00
#
_symmetry.space_group_name_H-M   'P 1'
#
loop_
_entity.id
_entity.type
_entity.pdbx_description
1 polymer ?
#
loop_
_entity_poly.entity_id
_entity_poly.type
_entity_poly.pdbx_seq_one_letter_code
_entity_poly.pdbx_strand_id
1 'polypeptide(L)'
;IREAWQIGSGALPFGFEFISRVTFRDVNFGELAKPGEAFKVADKESSRPGFKLCKHCGKVQKPPRRSSDPGGQSHSFDCPKYGDDNPVNLLECLYLYREFESEALRILVPYTKNGVDESVVQSFMAAVQLGLKRRFGGKVDHLRMVLQDEPGKDGGPRRHYVMLYDSVPGGTGYLH
;
A
#
# COMPACT_ATOMS: atom_id res chain seq x y z
N ILE A 1 -4.06 5.86 23.66
CA ILE A 1 -2.89 6.19 24.51
C ILE A 1 -1.72 6.23 23.55
N ARG A 2 -0.99 7.30 23.58
CA ARG A 2 0.22 7.49 22.79
C ARG A 2 1.40 7.47 23.76
N GLU A 3 2.27 6.48 23.57
CA GLU A 3 3.55 6.48 24.25
C GLU A 3 4.58 6.94 23.23
N ALA A 4 5.27 8.03 23.52
CA ALA A 4 6.34 8.55 22.68
C ALA A 4 7.66 8.48 23.43
N TRP A 5 8.67 7.94 22.80
CA TRP A 5 10.00 7.77 23.37
C TRP A 5 11.01 8.51 22.50
N GLN A 6 11.84 9.35 23.13
CA GLN A 6 12.97 9.99 22.46
C GLN A 6 14.25 9.38 23.00
N ILE A 7 15.10 8.89 22.11
CA ILE A 7 16.38 8.27 22.47
C ILE A 7 17.49 9.22 22.09
N GLY A 8 18.27 9.64 23.08
CA GLY A 8 19.49 10.41 22.93
C GLY A 8 19.31 11.92 22.91
N SER A 9 20.26 12.62 23.49
CA SER A 9 20.42 14.08 23.45
C SER A 9 21.32 14.54 22.31
N GLY A 10 21.61 13.68 21.34
CA GLY A 10 22.55 13.92 20.26
C GLY A 10 21.99 14.73 19.08
N ALA A 11 22.85 15.05 18.12
CA ALA A 11 22.54 15.87 16.95
C ALA A 11 21.50 15.27 15.99
N LEU A 12 21.09 14.02 16.19
CA LEU A 12 20.09 13.31 15.37
C LEU A 12 18.93 12.87 16.27
N PRO A 13 17.78 13.53 16.21
CA PRO A 13 16.60 13.10 16.95
C PRO A 13 16.14 11.74 16.43
N PHE A 14 16.11 10.75 17.31
CA PHE A 14 15.50 9.46 17.08
C PHE A 14 14.34 9.31 18.07
N GLY A 15 13.20 8.85 17.59
CA GLY A 15 12.05 8.64 18.44
C GLY A 15 11.08 7.65 17.83
N PHE A 16 10.25 7.06 18.67
CA PHE A 16 9.16 6.21 18.22
C PHE A 16 7.91 6.50 19.05
N GLU A 17 6.77 6.24 18.44
CA GLU A 17 5.45 6.46 19.02
C GLU A 17 4.59 5.23 18.76
N PHE A 18 4.03 4.65 19.80
CA PHE A 18 3.03 3.59 19.66
C PHE A 18 1.63 4.21 19.50
N ILE A 19 0.90 3.72 18.51
CA ILE A 19 -0.45 4.15 18.20
C ILE A 19 -1.36 2.92 18.23
N SER A 20 -2.22 2.86 19.24
CA SER A 20 -3.10 1.71 19.48
C SER A 20 -4.20 1.54 18.44
N ARG A 21 -4.49 2.59 17.67
CA ARG A 21 -5.55 2.57 16.66
C ARG A 21 -5.22 3.49 15.49
N VAL A 22 -4.98 2.88 14.34
CA VAL A 22 -4.75 3.57 13.06
C VAL A 22 -5.66 2.95 12.01
N THR A 23 -6.31 3.77 11.23
CA THR A 23 -7.08 3.32 10.07
C THR A 23 -6.16 3.22 8.86
N PHE A 24 -6.00 2.02 8.33
CA PHE A 24 -5.27 1.76 7.10
C PHE A 24 -6.23 1.63 5.93
N ARG A 25 -5.80 2.15 4.77
CA ARG A 25 -6.53 2.10 3.52
C ARG A 25 -5.65 1.50 2.44
N ASP A 26 -5.97 0.29 2.02
CA ASP A 26 -5.31 -0.38 0.92
C ASP A 26 -6.11 -0.13 -0.36
N VAL A 27 -5.49 0.45 -1.38
CA VAL A 27 -6.11 0.67 -2.68
C VAL A 27 -5.29 -0.07 -3.73
N ASN A 28 -5.92 -1.02 -4.40
CA ASN A 28 -5.31 -1.68 -5.54
C ASN A 28 -5.81 -1.01 -6.83
N PHE A 29 -4.91 -0.31 -7.49
CA PHE A 29 -5.18 0.46 -8.71
C PHE A 29 -5.10 -0.38 -10.00
N GLY A 30 -4.89 -1.69 -9.89
CA GLY A 30 -4.68 -2.54 -11.06
C GLY A 30 -3.27 -2.47 -11.62
N GLU A 31 -3.08 -3.03 -12.82
CA GLU A 31 -1.79 -3.03 -13.50
C GLU A 31 -1.48 -1.65 -14.09
N LEU A 32 -0.20 -1.40 -14.36
CA LEU A 32 0.22 -0.21 -15.10
C LEU A 32 -0.26 -0.31 -16.56
N ALA A 33 -0.71 0.80 -17.10
CA ALA A 33 -0.97 0.93 -18.53
C ALA A 33 0.30 0.69 -19.33
N LYS A 34 0.12 0.20 -20.56
CA LYS A 34 1.25 0.09 -21.49
C LYS A 34 1.77 1.47 -21.86
N PRO A 35 3.07 1.62 -22.16
CA PRO A 35 3.61 2.88 -22.65
C PRO A 35 2.80 3.41 -23.85
N GLY A 36 2.36 4.67 -23.76
CA GLY A 36 1.56 5.32 -24.81
C GLY A 36 0.04 5.17 -24.67
N GLU A 37 -0.46 4.37 -23.72
CA GLU A 37 -1.88 4.33 -23.38
C GLU A 37 -2.18 5.42 -22.32
N ALA A 38 -3.03 6.34 -22.67
CA ALA A 38 -3.53 7.39 -21.75
C ALA A 38 -4.95 7.04 -21.29
N PHE A 39 -5.17 7.09 -20.00
CA PHE A 39 -6.49 6.90 -19.38
C PHE A 39 -6.89 8.18 -18.65
N LYS A 40 -8.16 8.48 -18.64
CA LYS A 40 -8.72 9.54 -17.79
C LYS A 40 -9.57 8.94 -16.71
N VAL A 41 -9.28 9.28 -15.47
CA VAL A 41 -10.07 8.94 -14.29
C VAL A 41 -10.46 10.25 -13.63
N ALA A 42 -11.75 10.53 -13.53
CA ALA A 42 -12.28 11.80 -13.03
C ALA A 42 -11.58 13.02 -13.68
N ASP A 43 -11.50 13.03 -15.02
CA ASP A 43 -10.88 14.05 -15.87
C ASP A 43 -9.36 14.26 -15.69
N LYS A 44 -8.70 13.42 -14.91
CA LYS A 44 -7.24 13.44 -14.72
C LYS A 44 -6.59 12.26 -15.46
N GLU A 45 -5.44 12.54 -16.08
CA GLU A 45 -4.64 11.46 -16.66
C GLU A 45 -4.15 10.51 -15.58
N SER A 46 -4.28 9.21 -15.85
CA SER A 46 -3.83 8.13 -14.95
C SER A 46 -3.05 7.09 -15.73
N SER A 47 -1.97 6.61 -15.15
CA SER A 47 -1.21 5.46 -15.65
C SER A 47 -1.80 4.12 -15.19
N ARG A 48 -2.90 4.14 -14.43
CA ARG A 48 -3.53 2.96 -13.86
C ARG A 48 -5.00 2.93 -14.26
N PRO A 49 -5.36 2.07 -15.23
CA PRO A 49 -6.73 1.99 -15.76
C PRO A 49 -7.74 1.38 -14.78
N GLY A 50 -7.27 0.79 -13.65
CA GLY A 50 -8.13 0.05 -12.75
C GLY A 50 -8.52 -1.33 -13.30
N PHE A 51 -9.58 -1.87 -12.75
CA PHE A 51 -10.16 -3.15 -13.15
C PHE A 51 -11.39 -2.92 -13.99
N LYS A 52 -11.65 -3.88 -14.90
CA LYS A 52 -12.89 -3.96 -15.68
C LYS A 52 -13.69 -5.15 -15.18
N LEU A 53 -14.99 -4.95 -14.92
CA LEU A 53 -15.89 -5.99 -14.47
C LEU A 53 -17.11 -6.07 -15.39
N CYS A 54 -17.60 -7.30 -15.61
CA CYS A 54 -18.90 -7.46 -16.25
C CYS A 54 -20.03 -6.97 -15.33
N LYS A 55 -20.95 -6.15 -15.86
CA LYS A 55 -22.12 -5.63 -15.14
C LYS A 55 -23.12 -6.73 -14.71
N HIS A 56 -23.11 -7.88 -15.39
CA HIS A 56 -24.07 -8.96 -15.17
C HIS A 56 -23.53 -10.05 -14.24
N CYS A 57 -22.29 -10.50 -14.43
CA CYS A 57 -21.72 -11.60 -13.63
C CYS A 57 -20.64 -11.17 -12.65
N GLY A 58 -20.20 -9.90 -12.65
CA GLY A 58 -19.17 -9.39 -11.77
C GLY A 58 -17.76 -9.93 -12.03
N LYS A 59 -17.55 -10.71 -13.10
CA LYS A 59 -16.24 -11.26 -13.42
C LYS A 59 -15.29 -10.17 -13.81
N VAL A 60 -14.11 -10.17 -13.17
CA VAL A 60 -13.00 -9.27 -13.49
C VAL A 60 -12.34 -9.73 -14.78
N GLN A 61 -12.19 -8.82 -15.72
CA GLN A 61 -11.42 -9.05 -16.93
C GLN A 61 -9.94 -9.08 -16.57
N LYS A 62 -9.23 -10.12 -17.02
CA LYS A 62 -7.78 -10.20 -16.89
C LYS A 62 -7.17 -9.87 -18.25
N PRO A 63 -6.10 -9.06 -18.29
CA PRO A 63 -5.37 -8.85 -19.52
C PRO A 63 -4.81 -10.18 -20.04
N PRO A 64 -4.71 -10.38 -21.36
CA PRO A 64 -4.13 -11.57 -21.93
C PRO A 64 -2.67 -11.73 -21.46
N ARG A 65 -2.35 -12.85 -20.85
CA ARG A 65 -1.00 -13.12 -20.32
C ARG A 65 0.05 -13.36 -21.42
N ARG A 66 -0.39 -13.76 -22.61
CA ARG A 66 0.46 -13.98 -23.81
C ARG A 66 -0.32 -13.58 -25.05
N SER A 67 0.36 -13.21 -26.12
CA SER A 67 -0.26 -12.87 -27.41
C SER A 67 -1.03 -14.03 -28.06
N SER A 68 -0.79 -15.27 -27.64
CA SER A 68 -1.49 -16.48 -28.06
C SER A 68 -2.63 -16.89 -27.14
N ASP A 69 -2.83 -16.17 -26.01
CA ASP A 69 -3.94 -16.44 -25.12
C ASP A 69 -5.20 -15.81 -25.74
N PRO A 70 -6.24 -16.59 -26.12
CA PRO A 70 -7.52 -16.02 -26.55
C PRO A 70 -8.06 -15.29 -25.32
N GLY A 71 -7.88 -13.96 -25.27
CA GLY A 71 -8.09 -13.07 -24.14
C GLY A 71 -9.10 -13.65 -23.16
N GLY A 72 -8.67 -13.81 -21.89
CA GLY A 72 -9.43 -14.57 -20.89
C GLY A 72 -10.89 -14.13 -20.93
N GLN A 73 -11.81 -15.06 -21.04
CA GLN A 73 -13.24 -14.81 -21.24
C GLN A 73 -13.73 -13.73 -20.28
N SER A 74 -14.23 -12.67 -20.86
CA SER A 74 -14.70 -11.47 -20.13
C SER A 74 -15.90 -11.75 -19.22
N HIS A 75 -16.53 -12.93 -19.37
CA HIS A 75 -17.74 -13.33 -18.71
C HIS A 75 -17.66 -14.74 -18.11
N SER A 76 -18.42 -15.02 -17.06
CA SER A 76 -18.63 -16.38 -16.58
C SER A 76 -19.46 -17.17 -17.59
N PHE A 77 -19.32 -18.50 -17.58
CA PHE A 77 -20.01 -19.39 -18.54
C PHE A 77 -21.53 -19.26 -18.49
N ASP A 78 -22.07 -19.00 -17.33
CA ASP A 78 -23.51 -18.79 -17.05
C ASP A 78 -23.98 -17.34 -17.26
N CYS A 79 -23.09 -16.45 -17.73
CA CYS A 79 -23.43 -15.05 -17.95
C CYS A 79 -24.30 -14.89 -19.19
N PRO A 80 -25.41 -14.12 -19.15
CA PRO A 80 -26.22 -13.79 -20.31
C PRO A 80 -25.45 -13.10 -21.44
N LYS A 81 -24.27 -12.56 -21.13
CA LYS A 81 -23.37 -11.87 -22.05
C LYS A 81 -22.12 -12.68 -22.38
N TYR A 82 -22.15 -13.98 -22.15
CA TYR A 82 -21.06 -14.85 -22.50
C TYR A 82 -20.73 -14.77 -24.01
N GLY A 83 -19.47 -14.46 -24.32
CA GLY A 83 -19.02 -14.25 -25.69
C GLY A 83 -19.31 -12.86 -26.29
N ASP A 84 -19.95 -11.95 -25.54
CA ASP A 84 -20.22 -10.58 -25.96
C ASP A 84 -19.23 -9.60 -25.27
N ASP A 85 -18.13 -9.28 -25.95
CA ASP A 85 -17.09 -8.37 -25.45
C ASP A 85 -17.45 -6.87 -25.63
N ASN A 86 -18.72 -6.53 -25.78
CA ASN A 86 -19.15 -5.16 -25.93
C ASN A 86 -18.83 -4.34 -24.66
N PRO A 87 -18.06 -3.23 -24.78
CA PRO A 87 -17.71 -2.37 -23.65
C PRO A 87 -18.89 -1.86 -22.84
N VAL A 88 -20.07 -1.73 -23.44
CA VAL A 88 -21.32 -1.32 -22.75
C VAL A 88 -21.68 -2.26 -21.60
N ASN A 89 -21.29 -3.52 -21.67
CA ASN A 89 -21.54 -4.53 -20.65
C ASN A 89 -20.52 -4.51 -19.52
N LEU A 90 -19.55 -3.60 -19.55
CA LEU A 90 -18.45 -3.51 -18.60
C LEU A 90 -18.56 -2.28 -17.71
N LEU A 91 -18.14 -2.43 -16.47
CA LEU A 91 -17.76 -1.34 -15.59
C LEU A 91 -16.25 -1.18 -15.70
N GLU A 92 -15.79 0.02 -15.97
CA GLU A 92 -14.37 0.33 -16.15
C GLU A 92 -13.88 1.26 -15.02
N CYS A 93 -12.56 1.41 -14.92
CA CYS A 93 -11.89 2.29 -13.95
C CYS A 93 -12.25 1.97 -12.49
N LEU A 94 -12.46 0.70 -12.16
CA LEU A 94 -12.74 0.28 -10.80
C LEU A 94 -11.45 -0.01 -10.05
N TYR A 95 -11.37 0.49 -8.81
CA TYR A 95 -10.27 0.21 -7.90
C TYR A 95 -10.74 -0.66 -6.75
N LEU A 96 -9.95 -1.66 -6.38
CA LEU A 96 -10.25 -2.48 -5.21
C LEU A 96 -9.79 -1.73 -3.97
N TYR A 97 -10.67 -1.64 -3.00
CA TYR A 97 -10.45 -0.88 -1.78
C TYR A 97 -10.72 -1.74 -0.56
N ARG A 98 -9.85 -1.62 0.42
CA ARG A 98 -10.02 -2.23 1.73
C ARG A 98 -9.64 -1.21 2.81
N GLU A 99 -10.45 -1.14 3.85
CA GLU A 99 -10.17 -0.36 5.04
C GLU A 99 -10.17 -1.26 6.27
N PHE A 100 -9.24 -1.05 7.18
CA PHE A 100 -9.18 -1.77 8.45
C PHE A 100 -8.48 -0.92 9.50
N GLU A 101 -8.80 -1.17 10.76
CA GLU A 101 -8.12 -0.57 11.90
C GLU A 101 -7.13 -1.56 12.50
N SER A 102 -5.98 -1.06 12.92
CA SER A 102 -4.95 -1.85 13.58
C SER A 102 -4.01 -0.98 14.41
N GLU A 103 -3.10 -1.61 15.12
CA GLU A 103 -2.04 -0.96 15.87
C GLU A 103 -0.81 -0.67 15.00
N ALA A 104 -0.06 0.35 15.35
CA ALA A 104 1.15 0.73 14.64
C ALA A 104 2.21 1.33 15.58
N LEU A 105 3.47 1.11 15.22
CA LEU A 105 4.63 1.78 15.77
C LEU A 105 5.19 2.74 14.72
N ARG A 106 5.20 4.03 15.05
CA ARG A 106 5.75 5.08 14.19
C ARG A 106 7.15 5.44 14.65
N ILE A 107 8.12 5.30 13.77
CA ILE A 107 9.54 5.53 14.06
C ILE A 107 10.00 6.73 13.24
N LEU A 108 10.50 7.76 13.92
CA LEU A 108 11.06 8.94 13.26
C LEU A 108 12.39 8.55 12.59
N VAL A 109 12.50 8.77 11.29
CA VAL A 109 13.76 8.61 10.57
C VAL A 109 14.63 9.84 10.83
N PRO A 110 15.83 9.69 11.38
CA PRO A 110 16.70 10.83 11.67
C PRO A 110 17.12 11.53 10.37
N TYR A 111 17.02 12.86 10.38
CA TYR A 111 17.47 13.71 9.28
C TYR A 111 18.98 13.80 9.24
N THR A 112 19.53 13.66 8.05
CA THR A 112 20.87 14.22 7.75
C THR A 112 20.70 15.57 7.08
N LYS A 113 21.72 16.46 7.15
CA LYS A 113 21.70 17.77 6.47
C LYS A 113 21.47 17.68 4.95
N ASN A 114 21.73 16.53 4.36
CA ASN A 114 21.60 16.25 2.92
C ASN A 114 20.27 15.56 2.54
N GLY A 115 19.32 15.49 3.45
CA GLY A 115 18.06 14.77 3.24
C GLY A 115 18.12 13.31 3.72
N VAL A 116 17.07 12.55 3.42
CA VAL A 116 16.99 11.13 3.76
C VAL A 116 17.45 10.32 2.55
N ASP A 117 18.52 9.56 2.71
CA ASP A 117 18.97 8.60 1.71
C ASP A 117 18.00 7.39 1.70
N GLU A 118 17.32 7.19 0.58
CA GLU A 118 16.34 6.10 0.43
C GLU A 118 16.99 4.73 0.64
N SER A 119 18.23 4.54 0.24
CA SER A 119 18.96 3.27 0.43
C SER A 119 19.21 2.96 1.91
N VAL A 120 19.49 3.98 2.70
CA VAL A 120 19.65 3.86 4.16
C VAL A 120 18.33 3.50 4.82
N VAL A 121 17.25 4.15 4.42
CA VAL A 121 15.91 3.84 4.94
C VAL A 121 15.49 2.41 4.61
N GLN A 122 15.70 1.96 3.38
CA GLN A 122 15.40 0.59 2.96
C GLN A 122 16.24 -0.42 3.75
N SER A 123 17.51 -0.14 3.97
CA SER A 123 18.42 -0.97 4.78
C SER A 123 17.95 -1.02 6.24
N PHE A 124 17.54 0.10 6.80
CA PHE A 124 16.97 0.17 8.14
C PHE A 124 15.69 -0.67 8.27
N MET A 125 14.75 -0.52 7.33
CA MET A 125 13.51 -1.31 7.30
C MET A 125 13.81 -2.82 7.22
N ALA A 126 14.77 -3.23 6.38
CA ALA A 126 15.18 -4.62 6.26
C ALA A 126 15.80 -5.14 7.58
N ALA A 127 16.63 -4.33 8.24
CA ALA A 127 17.23 -4.68 9.54
C ALA A 127 16.16 -4.84 10.63
N VAL A 128 15.19 -3.93 10.70
CA VAL A 128 14.06 -4.02 11.63
C VAL A 128 13.26 -5.31 11.38
N GLN A 129 12.93 -5.59 10.12
CA GLN A 129 12.19 -6.81 9.76
C GLN A 129 12.95 -8.08 10.15
N LEU A 130 14.27 -8.11 9.94
CA LEU A 130 15.11 -9.23 10.34
C LEU A 130 15.15 -9.38 11.87
N GLY A 131 15.25 -8.27 12.60
CA GLY A 131 15.19 -8.24 14.06
C GLY A 131 13.88 -8.81 14.60
N LEU A 132 12.75 -8.40 14.03
CA LEU A 132 11.43 -8.92 14.37
C LEU A 132 11.33 -10.43 14.11
N LYS A 133 11.78 -10.89 12.93
CA LYS A 133 11.81 -12.33 12.60
C LYS A 133 12.63 -13.14 13.60
N ARG A 134 13.78 -12.64 13.99
CA ARG A 134 14.63 -13.27 15.02
C ARG A 134 13.97 -13.29 16.41
N ARG A 135 13.36 -12.17 16.79
CA ARG A 135 12.72 -12.02 18.12
C ARG A 135 11.49 -12.89 18.27
N PHE A 136 10.67 -13.00 17.23
CA PHE A 136 9.38 -13.69 17.26
C PHE A 136 9.35 -15.05 16.53
N GLY A 137 10.51 -15.60 16.18
CA GLY A 137 10.61 -16.93 15.62
C GLY A 137 10.02 -17.10 14.21
N GLY A 138 10.05 -16.03 13.38
CA GLY A 138 9.61 -16.08 11.99
C GLY A 138 8.10 -15.90 11.75
N LYS A 139 7.28 -15.84 12.79
CA LYS A 139 5.81 -15.72 12.69
C LYS A 139 5.33 -14.25 12.59
N VAL A 140 6.02 -13.43 11.80
CA VAL A 140 5.78 -11.98 11.73
C VAL A 140 5.48 -11.48 10.33
N ASP A 141 5.03 -12.34 9.43
CA ASP A 141 4.71 -11.94 8.04
C ASP A 141 3.50 -11.00 7.94
N HIS A 142 2.72 -10.89 9.01
CA HIS A 142 1.64 -9.93 9.16
C HIS A 142 2.13 -8.52 9.53
N LEU A 143 3.34 -8.39 10.08
CA LEU A 143 3.92 -7.08 10.38
C LEU A 143 4.48 -6.47 9.09
N ARG A 144 3.98 -5.30 8.74
CA ARG A 144 4.30 -4.56 7.53
C ARG A 144 4.94 -3.23 7.87
N MET A 145 5.75 -2.73 6.96
CA MET A 145 6.35 -1.40 7.08
C MET A 145 6.05 -0.56 5.85
N VAL A 146 5.81 0.73 6.08
CA VAL A 146 5.59 1.73 5.03
C VAL A 146 6.25 3.04 5.45
N LEU A 147 6.75 3.79 4.47
CA LEU A 147 7.21 5.15 4.69
C LEU A 147 6.02 6.10 4.70
N GLN A 148 6.02 7.01 5.66
CA GLN A 148 5.05 8.08 5.79
C GLN A 148 5.77 9.42 5.87
N ASP A 149 5.38 10.34 4.99
CA ASP A 149 5.87 11.70 4.98
C ASP A 149 4.85 12.64 5.60
N GLU A 150 5.28 13.44 6.57
CA GLU A 150 4.46 14.51 7.12
C GLU A 150 5.06 15.88 6.73
N PRO A 151 4.23 16.85 6.33
CA PRO A 151 4.69 18.21 6.15
C PRO A 151 5.23 18.74 7.48
N GLY A 152 6.33 19.49 7.44
CA GLY A 152 6.84 20.16 8.62
C GLY A 152 5.82 21.14 9.18
N LYS A 153 5.75 21.29 10.50
CA LYS A 153 4.96 22.35 11.12
C LYS A 153 5.55 23.71 10.73
N ASP A 154 4.70 24.69 10.47
CA ASP A 154 5.07 26.09 10.18
C ASP A 154 6.07 26.25 9.02
N GLY A 155 5.94 25.42 7.98
CA GLY A 155 6.85 25.46 6.81
C GLY A 155 8.24 24.87 7.06
N GLY A 156 8.42 24.19 8.18
CA GLY A 156 9.64 23.44 8.50
C GLY A 156 9.89 22.25 7.56
N PRO A 157 11.05 21.58 7.69
CA PRO A 157 11.39 20.44 6.86
C PRO A 157 10.40 19.29 7.02
N ARG A 158 10.12 18.56 5.95
CA ARG A 158 9.28 17.36 6.00
C ARG A 158 9.88 16.34 6.96
N ARG A 159 9.01 15.67 7.70
CA ARG A 159 9.41 14.58 8.58
C ARG A 159 9.08 13.26 7.91
N HIS A 160 10.03 12.33 7.98
CA HIS A 160 9.88 11.00 7.42
C HIS A 160 9.78 10.00 8.57
N TYR A 161 8.81 9.13 8.49
CA TYR A 161 8.58 8.08 9.47
C TYR A 161 8.55 6.72 8.79
N VAL A 162 9.09 5.73 9.45
CA VAL A 162 8.79 4.33 9.17
C VAL A 162 7.62 3.93 10.05
N MET A 163 6.52 3.56 9.42
CA MET A 163 5.35 3.04 10.09
C MET A 163 5.40 1.52 10.06
N LEU A 164 5.64 0.89 11.19
CA LEU A 164 5.51 -0.55 11.39
C LEU A 164 4.09 -0.82 11.88
N TYR A 165 3.34 -1.64 11.18
CA TYR A 165 1.94 -1.91 11.51
C TYR A 165 1.59 -3.38 11.34
N ASP A 166 0.56 -3.79 12.06
CA ASP A 166 -0.03 -5.12 11.91
C ASP A 166 -1.06 -5.10 10.78
N SER A 167 -0.92 -6.00 9.81
CA SER A 167 -1.86 -6.12 8.69
C SER A 167 -3.11 -6.93 9.01
N VAL A 168 -3.18 -7.49 10.23
CA VAL A 168 -4.37 -8.16 10.77
C VAL A 168 -5.29 -7.10 11.38
N PRO A 169 -6.57 -7.04 10.98
CA PRO A 169 -7.54 -6.15 11.59
C PRO A 169 -7.61 -6.33 13.11
N GLY A 170 -7.55 -5.23 13.86
CA GLY A 170 -7.54 -5.25 15.32
C GLY A 170 -6.16 -5.44 15.96
N GLY A 171 -5.13 -5.80 15.16
CA GLY A 171 -3.79 -6.08 15.65
C GLY A 171 -3.65 -7.45 16.32
N THR A 172 -2.42 -7.91 16.45
CA THR A 172 -2.07 -9.18 17.10
C THR A 172 -1.36 -9.00 18.45
N GLY A 173 -1.11 -7.74 18.86
CA GLY A 173 -0.44 -7.40 20.11
C GLY A 173 1.09 -7.56 20.06
N TYR A 174 1.69 -7.80 18.90
CA TYR A 174 3.16 -7.90 18.78
C TYR A 174 3.89 -6.56 18.87
N LEU A 175 3.17 -5.44 18.75
CA LEU A 175 3.77 -4.09 18.77
C LEU A 175 3.74 -3.43 20.16
N HIS A 176 3.18 -4.12 21.15
CA HIS A 176 3.18 -3.70 22.57
C HIS A 176 4.49 -3.95 23.28
#